data_4d98657c43c410039f0db7c0eeea72e9
#
_entry.id   4d98657c43c410039f0db7c0eeea72e9
#
_cell.length_a   1.000
_cell.length_b   1.000
_cell.length_c   1.000
_cell.angle_alpha   90.00
_cell.angle_beta   90.00
_cell.angle_gamma   90.00
#
_symmetry.space_group_name_H-M   'P 1'
#
loop_
_entity.id
_entity.type
_entity.pdbx_description
1 polymer ?
#
loop_
_entity_poly.entity_id
_entity_poly.type
_entity_poly.pdbx_seq_one_letter_code
_entity_poly.pdbx_strand_id
1 'polypeptide(L)'
;LGGIGVILTIVFVRWEMKAEHPMLPMEFFENRGFSLGLIAISLAFFVMFSFMFTQMLHFQLVRGLSAFDAALRFLWLPLGLMPSAANSDRLCEKFGSNNVVSFGLVLIGAAMLIFTTVDGETEYSILALIFFLIGVGMGLTMAPSTTMVMDSIPHGKAGVGSATNDASREVGGAFGIAIVGSAVNEIYQRELVVPPDLEAQSGVVSESFPAAIRIG
;
A
#
# COMPACT_ATOMS: atom_id res chain seq x y z
N LEU A 1 7.31 4.97 -19.81
CA LEU A 1 6.75 3.68 -19.35
C LEU A 1 5.31 3.82 -18.84
N GLY A 2 4.98 4.84 -18.02
CA GLY A 2 3.62 5.04 -17.48
C GLY A 2 2.52 5.16 -18.55
N GLY A 3 2.78 5.88 -19.65
CA GLY A 3 1.83 6.01 -20.75
C GLY A 3 1.50 4.68 -21.44
N ILE A 4 2.48 3.79 -21.55
CA ILE A 4 2.28 2.43 -22.12
C ILE A 4 1.36 1.62 -21.18
N GLY A 5 1.58 1.69 -19.86
CA GLY A 5 0.74 1.00 -18.89
C GLY A 5 -0.73 1.45 -18.96
N VAL A 6 -0.98 2.76 -19.06
CA VAL A 6 -2.33 3.30 -19.22
C VAL A 6 -2.98 2.82 -20.51
N ILE A 7 -2.26 2.84 -21.63
CA ILE A 7 -2.78 2.37 -22.92
C ILE A 7 -3.13 0.88 -22.84
N LEU A 8 -2.24 0.05 -22.31
CA LEU A 8 -2.48 -1.39 -22.16
C LEU A 8 -3.70 -1.67 -21.26
N THR A 9 -3.86 -0.92 -20.17
CA THR A 9 -5.03 -1.05 -19.29
C THR A 9 -6.32 -0.70 -20.03
N ILE A 10 -6.34 0.39 -20.79
CA ILE A 10 -7.52 0.78 -21.58
C ILE A 10 -7.84 -0.27 -22.64
N VAL A 11 -6.83 -0.80 -23.34
CA VAL A 11 -7.00 -1.85 -24.34
C VAL A 11 -7.53 -3.12 -23.70
N PHE A 12 -7.00 -3.52 -22.55
CA PHE A 12 -7.45 -4.70 -21.79
C PHE A 12 -8.94 -4.53 -21.38
N VAL A 13 -9.30 -3.43 -20.74
CA VAL A 13 -10.70 -3.18 -20.31
C VAL A 13 -11.65 -3.20 -21.52
N ARG A 14 -11.29 -2.56 -22.63
CA ARG A 14 -12.12 -2.58 -23.85
C ARG A 14 -12.24 -3.94 -24.48
N TRP A 15 -11.20 -4.74 -24.43
CA TRP A 15 -11.23 -6.11 -24.92
C TRP A 15 -12.13 -6.97 -24.03
N GLU A 16 -11.99 -6.87 -22.70
CA GLU A 16 -12.77 -7.59 -21.70
C GLU A 16 -14.27 -7.29 -21.82
N MET A 17 -14.63 -6.03 -22.08
CA MET A 17 -16.04 -5.62 -22.30
C MET A 17 -16.67 -6.22 -23.57
N LYS A 18 -15.86 -6.71 -24.52
CA LYS A 18 -16.34 -7.28 -25.80
C LYS A 18 -16.22 -8.79 -25.86
N ALA A 19 -15.52 -9.41 -24.92
CA ALA A 19 -15.29 -10.84 -24.90
C ALA A 19 -16.60 -11.61 -24.64
N GLU A 20 -16.85 -12.68 -25.38
CA GLU A 20 -18.00 -13.58 -25.17
C GLU A 20 -17.94 -14.30 -23.81
N HIS A 21 -16.73 -14.55 -23.33
CA HIS A 21 -16.43 -15.16 -22.04
C HIS A 21 -15.43 -14.30 -21.26
N PRO A 22 -15.87 -13.19 -20.66
CA PRO A 22 -14.98 -12.30 -19.95
C PRO A 22 -14.35 -12.98 -18.73
N MET A 23 -13.05 -12.75 -18.53
CA MET A 23 -12.34 -13.22 -17.33
C MET A 23 -12.82 -12.47 -16.10
N LEU A 24 -13.14 -11.16 -16.25
CA LEU A 24 -13.66 -10.29 -15.21
C LEU A 24 -14.96 -9.62 -15.67
N PRO A 25 -16.14 -10.21 -15.40
CA PRO A 25 -17.42 -9.59 -15.76
C PRO A 25 -17.57 -8.23 -15.10
N MET A 26 -17.72 -7.18 -15.93
CA MET A 26 -17.87 -5.81 -15.44
C MET A 26 -19.13 -5.58 -14.60
N GLU A 27 -20.13 -6.45 -14.72
CA GLU A 27 -21.34 -6.48 -13.90
C GLU A 27 -21.05 -6.59 -12.40
N PHE A 28 -19.92 -7.19 -12.00
CA PHE A 28 -19.55 -7.30 -10.59
C PHE A 28 -19.27 -5.95 -9.96
N PHE A 29 -18.77 -4.98 -10.74
CA PHE A 29 -18.52 -3.63 -10.27
C PHE A 29 -19.78 -2.82 -10.00
N GLU A 30 -20.95 -3.26 -10.50
CA GLU A 30 -22.25 -2.68 -10.15
C GLU A 30 -22.66 -3.01 -8.72
N ASN A 31 -22.14 -4.12 -8.18
CA ASN A 31 -22.34 -4.46 -6.77
C ASN A 31 -21.49 -3.56 -5.88
N ARG A 32 -22.16 -2.80 -5.02
CA ARG A 32 -21.49 -1.87 -4.09
C ARG A 32 -20.54 -2.57 -3.13
N GLY A 33 -20.88 -3.78 -2.65
CA GLY A 33 -20.03 -4.56 -1.77
C GLY A 33 -18.71 -4.95 -2.43
N PHE A 34 -18.79 -5.40 -3.68
CA PHE A 34 -17.62 -5.72 -4.51
C PHE A 34 -16.71 -4.50 -4.71
N SER A 35 -17.26 -3.41 -5.24
CA SER A 35 -16.49 -2.21 -5.57
C SER A 35 -15.90 -1.54 -4.34
N LEU A 36 -16.67 -1.38 -3.27
CA LEU A 36 -16.18 -0.78 -2.02
C LEU A 36 -15.13 -1.64 -1.35
N GLY A 37 -15.29 -2.98 -1.37
CA GLY A 37 -14.30 -3.91 -0.85
C GLY A 37 -12.97 -3.80 -1.59
N LEU A 38 -12.98 -3.79 -2.93
CA LEU A 38 -11.77 -3.64 -3.75
C LEU A 38 -11.08 -2.29 -3.54
N ILE A 39 -11.84 -1.19 -3.49
CA ILE A 39 -11.31 0.15 -3.23
C ILE A 39 -10.66 0.21 -1.85
N ALA A 40 -11.32 -0.33 -0.83
CA ALA A 40 -10.79 -0.32 0.54
C ALA A 40 -9.47 -1.11 0.62
N ILE A 41 -9.41 -2.28 -0.02
CA ILE A 41 -8.19 -3.09 -0.10
C ILE A 41 -7.08 -2.34 -0.83
N SER A 42 -7.38 -1.77 -2.01
CA SER A 42 -6.38 -1.02 -2.79
C SER A 42 -5.81 0.17 -2.01
N LEU A 43 -6.66 0.93 -1.30
CA LEU A 43 -6.23 2.06 -0.47
C LEU A 43 -5.38 1.59 0.72
N ALA A 44 -5.77 0.53 1.40
CA ALA A 44 -5.01 -0.02 2.52
C ALA A 44 -3.62 -0.48 2.08
N PHE A 45 -3.53 -1.20 0.96
CA PHE A 45 -2.25 -1.64 0.40
C PHE A 45 -1.41 -0.50 -0.16
N PHE A 46 -2.04 0.51 -0.77
CA PHE A 46 -1.36 1.75 -1.17
C PHE A 46 -0.61 2.37 0.01
N VAL A 47 -1.29 2.57 1.13
CA VAL A 47 -0.66 3.17 2.33
C VAL A 47 0.41 2.24 2.91
N MET A 48 0.10 0.95 3.05
CA MET A 48 1.03 -0.02 3.64
C MET A 48 2.35 -0.09 2.87
N PHE A 49 2.30 -0.27 1.55
CA PHE A 49 3.52 -0.40 0.74
C PHE A 49 4.31 0.91 0.66
N SER A 50 3.61 2.05 0.53
CA SER A 50 4.25 3.38 0.59
C SER A 50 5.00 3.59 1.90
N PHE A 51 4.33 3.28 3.01
CA PHE A 51 4.89 3.46 4.34
C PHE A 51 6.06 2.51 4.59
N MET A 52 5.91 1.22 4.25
CA MET A 52 7.00 0.25 4.39
C MET A 52 8.23 0.64 3.57
N PHE A 53 8.02 1.08 2.32
CA PHE A 53 9.09 1.53 1.44
C PHE A 53 9.84 2.73 2.05
N THR A 54 9.10 3.75 2.47
CA THR A 54 9.69 4.97 3.06
C THR A 54 10.42 4.68 4.36
N GLN A 55 9.82 3.86 5.24
CA GLN A 55 10.42 3.52 6.52
C GLN A 55 11.67 2.64 6.37
N MET A 56 11.68 1.73 5.40
CA MET A 56 12.86 0.91 5.13
C MET A 56 14.04 1.77 4.68
N LEU A 57 13.80 2.74 3.80
CA LEU A 57 14.81 3.72 3.40
C LEU A 57 15.28 4.56 4.61
N HIS A 58 14.36 5.07 5.42
CA HIS A 58 14.70 5.86 6.60
C HIS A 58 15.57 5.05 7.59
N PHE A 59 15.20 3.81 7.90
CA PHE A 59 15.96 2.99 8.84
C PHE A 59 17.35 2.64 8.33
N GLN A 60 17.51 2.36 7.04
CA GLN A 60 18.80 1.98 6.49
C GLN A 60 19.69 3.17 6.15
N LEU A 61 19.16 4.20 5.47
CA LEU A 61 19.95 5.33 4.97
C LEU A 61 20.16 6.41 6.02
N VAL A 62 19.14 6.73 6.83
CA VAL A 62 19.21 7.81 7.82
C VAL A 62 19.72 7.30 9.17
N ARG A 63 19.18 6.17 9.65
CA ARG A 63 19.57 5.60 10.95
C ARG A 63 20.70 4.58 10.87
N GLY A 64 21.17 4.22 9.69
CA GLY A 64 22.28 3.29 9.48
C GLY A 64 22.04 1.88 10.03
N LEU A 65 20.76 1.46 10.18
CA LEU A 65 20.43 0.15 10.74
C LEU A 65 20.70 -0.96 9.72
N SER A 66 21.08 -2.14 10.25
CA SER A 66 21.12 -3.32 9.40
C SER A 66 19.72 -3.69 8.90
N ALA A 67 19.64 -4.43 7.79
CA ALA A 67 18.37 -4.90 7.26
C ALA A 67 17.58 -5.74 8.28
N PHE A 68 18.29 -6.51 9.13
CA PHE A 68 17.68 -7.31 10.17
C PHE A 68 17.11 -6.45 11.31
N ASP A 69 17.86 -5.45 11.79
CA ASP A 69 17.38 -4.53 12.84
C ASP A 69 16.20 -3.69 12.36
N ALA A 70 16.23 -3.26 11.08
CA ALA A 70 15.10 -2.58 10.46
C ALA A 70 13.86 -3.49 10.43
N ALA A 71 14.01 -4.75 10.00
CA ALA A 71 12.91 -5.73 9.95
C ALA A 71 12.29 -5.99 11.34
N LEU A 72 13.11 -6.08 12.38
CA LEU A 72 12.61 -6.25 13.76
C LEU A 72 11.72 -5.09 14.21
N ARG A 73 11.98 -3.89 13.73
CA ARG A 73 11.17 -2.70 14.06
C ARG A 73 9.79 -2.71 13.42
N PHE A 74 9.59 -3.48 12.34
CA PHE A 74 8.28 -3.68 11.73
C PHE A 74 7.37 -4.67 12.48
N LEU A 75 7.85 -5.38 13.51
CA LEU A 75 7.07 -6.37 14.25
C LEU A 75 5.79 -5.82 14.91
N TRP A 76 5.73 -4.53 15.19
CA TRP A 76 4.54 -3.90 15.72
C TRP A 76 3.35 -3.92 14.77
N LEU A 77 3.61 -3.96 13.45
CA LEU A 77 2.57 -4.04 12.43
C LEU A 77 1.80 -5.37 12.51
N PRO A 78 2.43 -6.56 12.44
CA PRO A 78 1.69 -7.83 12.60
C PRO A 78 1.08 -8.00 13.99
N LEU A 79 1.66 -7.41 15.06
CA LEU A 79 1.08 -7.43 16.40
C LEU A 79 -0.26 -6.67 16.47
N GLY A 80 -0.44 -5.63 15.68
CA GLY A 80 -1.73 -4.95 15.52
C GLY A 80 -2.67 -5.68 14.56
N LEU A 81 -2.14 -6.17 13.43
CA LEU A 81 -2.91 -6.77 12.35
C LEU A 81 -3.57 -8.11 12.76
N MET A 82 -2.80 -9.03 13.35
CA MET A 82 -3.30 -10.37 13.63
C MET A 82 -4.49 -10.39 14.61
N PRO A 83 -4.45 -9.71 15.78
CA PRO A 83 -5.59 -9.71 16.69
C PRO A 83 -6.79 -8.98 16.12
N SER A 84 -6.60 -7.89 15.38
CA SER A 84 -7.69 -7.12 14.79
C SER A 84 -8.37 -7.89 13.66
N ALA A 85 -7.61 -8.56 12.80
CA ALA A 85 -8.16 -9.44 11.76
C ALA A 85 -8.93 -10.62 12.37
N ALA A 86 -8.39 -11.27 13.42
CA ALA A 86 -9.05 -12.39 14.08
C ALA A 86 -10.38 -12.02 14.76
N ASN A 87 -10.55 -10.78 15.17
CA ASN A 87 -11.78 -10.28 15.79
C ASN A 87 -12.69 -9.51 14.82
N SER A 88 -12.26 -9.33 13.57
CA SER A 88 -13.00 -8.52 12.59
C SER A 88 -14.40 -9.05 12.31
N ASP A 89 -14.59 -10.36 12.22
CA ASP A 89 -15.90 -10.98 11.97
C ASP A 89 -16.90 -10.64 13.08
N ARG A 90 -16.49 -10.76 14.35
CA ARG A 90 -17.33 -10.39 15.49
C ARG A 90 -17.72 -8.91 15.50
N LEU A 91 -16.78 -8.05 15.07
CA LEU A 91 -17.04 -6.62 14.94
C LEU A 91 -17.99 -6.34 13.78
N CYS A 92 -17.86 -7.07 12.67
CA CYS A 92 -18.76 -6.96 11.53
C CYS A 92 -20.19 -7.42 11.85
N GLU A 93 -20.34 -8.49 12.62
CA GLU A 93 -21.66 -8.94 13.11
C GLU A 93 -22.34 -7.87 13.98
N LYS A 94 -21.57 -7.16 14.81
CA LYS A 94 -22.11 -6.17 15.75
C LYS A 94 -22.33 -4.78 15.12
N PHE A 95 -21.44 -4.32 14.26
CA PHE A 95 -21.41 -2.95 13.75
C PHE A 95 -21.65 -2.85 12.25
N GLY A 96 -21.64 -3.98 11.52
CA GLY A 96 -21.73 -4.05 10.08
C GLY A 96 -20.35 -3.87 9.39
N SER A 97 -20.14 -4.61 8.30
CA SER A 97 -18.85 -4.65 7.59
C SER A 97 -18.40 -3.27 7.09
N ASN A 98 -19.32 -2.46 6.55
CA ASN A 98 -19.01 -1.12 6.05
C ASN A 98 -18.44 -0.21 7.14
N ASN A 99 -18.99 -0.24 8.34
CA ASN A 99 -18.54 0.60 9.45
C ASN A 99 -17.18 0.14 9.97
N VAL A 100 -16.96 -1.17 10.05
CA VAL A 100 -15.67 -1.74 10.49
C VAL A 100 -14.56 -1.40 9.51
N VAL A 101 -14.79 -1.57 8.21
CA VAL A 101 -13.86 -1.20 7.14
C VAL A 101 -13.57 0.29 7.15
N SER A 102 -14.60 1.13 7.26
CA SER A 102 -14.44 2.59 7.32
C SER A 102 -13.63 3.02 8.54
N PHE A 103 -13.88 2.42 9.70
CA PHE A 103 -13.10 2.67 10.91
C PHE A 103 -11.63 2.24 10.74
N GLY A 104 -11.38 1.08 10.12
CA GLY A 104 -10.03 0.62 9.80
C GLY A 104 -9.27 1.61 8.92
N LEU A 105 -9.92 2.12 7.84
CA LEU A 105 -9.33 3.12 6.95
C LEU A 105 -9.08 4.47 7.66
N VAL A 106 -10.01 4.92 8.50
CA VAL A 106 -9.83 6.14 9.31
C VAL A 106 -8.65 5.99 10.28
N LEU A 107 -8.49 4.81 10.88
CA LEU A 107 -7.38 4.54 11.77
C LEU A 107 -6.02 4.57 11.04
N ILE A 108 -5.96 3.98 9.83
CA ILE A 108 -4.79 4.08 8.95
C ILE A 108 -4.50 5.55 8.61
N GLY A 109 -5.52 6.31 8.23
CA GLY A 109 -5.39 7.75 7.93
C GLY A 109 -4.90 8.56 9.12
N ALA A 110 -5.44 8.30 10.33
CA ALA A 110 -4.99 8.94 11.56
C ALA A 110 -3.52 8.61 11.88
N ALA A 111 -3.11 7.34 11.71
CA ALA A 111 -1.71 6.94 11.87
C ALA A 111 -0.79 7.68 10.88
N MET A 112 -1.23 7.87 9.63
CA MET A 112 -0.48 8.65 8.64
C MET A 112 -0.41 10.14 9.00
N LEU A 113 -1.46 10.73 9.58
CA LEU A 113 -1.43 12.12 10.09
C LEU A 113 -0.44 12.25 11.26
N ILE A 114 -0.40 11.31 12.18
CA ILE A 114 0.61 11.29 13.24
C ILE A 114 2.01 11.15 12.62
N PHE A 115 2.17 10.33 11.57
CA PHE A 115 3.44 10.16 10.90
C PHE A 115 3.98 11.45 10.28
N THR A 116 3.15 12.42 9.89
CA THR A 116 3.62 13.72 9.39
C THR A 116 4.34 14.58 10.44
N THR A 117 4.20 14.26 11.73
CA THR A 117 4.88 14.96 12.84
C THR A 117 6.19 14.28 13.24
N VAL A 118 6.55 13.16 12.58
CA VAL A 118 7.77 12.40 12.84
C VAL A 118 8.95 13.05 12.15
N ASP A 119 10.02 13.29 12.89
CA ASP A 119 11.31 13.76 12.42
C ASP A 119 12.43 12.73 12.64
N GLY A 120 13.67 13.08 12.26
CA GLY A 120 14.82 12.18 12.41
C GLY A 120 15.19 11.85 13.86
N GLU A 121 14.79 12.69 14.83
CA GLU A 121 15.07 12.54 16.27
C GLU A 121 13.90 11.89 17.04
N THR A 122 12.76 11.70 16.40
CA THR A 122 11.56 11.13 17.03
C THR A 122 11.85 9.77 17.66
N GLU A 123 11.40 9.60 18.89
CA GLU A 123 11.56 8.33 19.60
C GLU A 123 10.90 7.18 18.87
N TYR A 124 11.55 6.03 18.91
CA TYR A 124 11.03 4.81 18.29
C TYR A 124 9.66 4.39 18.83
N SER A 125 9.33 4.74 20.06
CA SER A 125 8.01 4.49 20.70
C SER A 125 6.84 5.03 19.88
N ILE A 126 7.00 6.23 19.30
CA ILE A 126 5.98 6.85 18.44
C ILE A 126 5.87 6.09 17.12
N LEU A 127 6.99 5.72 16.51
CA LEU A 127 6.99 4.89 15.30
C LEU A 127 6.35 3.53 15.55
N ALA A 128 6.66 2.87 16.68
CA ALA A 128 6.05 1.61 17.08
C ALA A 128 4.52 1.72 17.21
N LEU A 129 4.03 2.82 17.80
CA LEU A 129 2.60 3.10 17.89
C LEU A 129 1.97 3.26 16.50
N ILE A 130 2.62 3.99 15.60
CA ILE A 130 2.15 4.18 14.21
C ILE A 130 2.07 2.82 13.49
N PHE A 131 3.12 1.99 13.57
CA PHE A 131 3.10 0.65 13.00
C PHE A 131 1.95 -0.20 13.56
N PHE A 132 1.75 -0.15 14.87
CA PHE A 132 0.66 -0.88 15.53
C PHE A 132 -0.71 -0.39 15.05
N LEU A 133 -0.95 0.93 14.98
CA LEU A 133 -2.21 1.51 14.52
C LEU A 133 -2.48 1.17 13.04
N ILE A 134 -1.47 1.24 12.18
CA ILE A 134 -1.58 0.78 10.79
C ILE A 134 -1.95 -0.70 10.76
N GLY A 135 -1.29 -1.53 11.56
CA GLY A 135 -1.57 -2.96 11.66
C GLY A 135 -3.03 -3.23 12.06
N VAL A 136 -3.52 -2.56 13.11
CA VAL A 136 -4.93 -2.67 13.54
C VAL A 136 -5.88 -2.25 12.42
N GLY A 137 -5.64 -1.08 11.81
CA GLY A 137 -6.45 -0.59 10.70
C GLY A 137 -6.46 -1.55 9.50
N MET A 138 -5.31 -2.11 9.15
CA MET A 138 -5.19 -3.13 8.10
C MET A 138 -6.01 -4.38 8.42
N GLY A 139 -5.93 -4.91 9.64
CA GLY A 139 -6.69 -6.10 10.04
C GLY A 139 -8.21 -5.88 9.99
N LEU A 140 -8.67 -4.68 10.41
CA LEU A 140 -10.08 -4.30 10.33
C LEU A 140 -10.56 -3.98 8.90
N THR A 141 -9.64 -3.72 7.98
CA THR A 141 -9.98 -3.43 6.58
C THR A 141 -9.90 -4.67 5.70
N MET A 142 -8.79 -5.41 5.74
CA MET A 142 -8.50 -6.49 4.79
C MET A 142 -9.46 -7.66 4.89
N ALA A 143 -9.68 -8.20 6.09
CA ALA A 143 -10.50 -9.39 6.27
C ALA A 143 -11.96 -9.12 5.89
N PRO A 144 -12.64 -8.08 6.44
CA PRO A 144 -14.02 -7.79 6.05
C PRO A 144 -14.18 -7.40 4.58
N SER A 145 -13.24 -6.64 4.02
CA SER A 145 -13.32 -6.26 2.60
C SER A 145 -13.18 -7.45 1.66
N THR A 146 -12.30 -8.41 1.99
CA THR A 146 -12.19 -9.67 1.24
C THR A 146 -13.51 -10.47 1.32
N THR A 147 -14.12 -10.56 2.49
CA THR A 147 -15.45 -11.21 2.66
C THR A 147 -16.51 -10.49 1.83
N MET A 148 -16.58 -9.15 1.87
CA MET A 148 -17.51 -8.36 1.06
C MET A 148 -17.35 -8.62 -0.45
N VAL A 149 -16.11 -8.72 -0.92
CA VAL A 149 -15.80 -9.04 -2.33
C VAL A 149 -16.30 -10.46 -2.66
N MET A 150 -15.97 -11.44 -1.84
CA MET A 150 -16.33 -12.85 -2.08
C MET A 150 -17.83 -13.11 -1.99
N ASP A 151 -18.53 -12.49 -1.05
CA ASP A 151 -19.99 -12.63 -0.88
C ASP A 151 -20.77 -11.96 -2.02
N SER A 152 -20.13 -11.02 -2.72
CA SER A 152 -20.73 -10.29 -3.85
C SER A 152 -20.69 -11.08 -5.18
N ILE A 153 -20.04 -12.25 -5.20
CA ILE A 153 -19.82 -13.03 -6.43
C ILE A 153 -20.55 -14.38 -6.34
N PRO A 154 -21.12 -14.87 -7.46
CA PRO A 154 -21.69 -16.20 -7.52
C PRO A 154 -20.65 -17.28 -7.18
N HIS A 155 -21.05 -18.31 -6.41
CA HIS A 155 -20.15 -19.37 -5.95
C HIS A 155 -19.34 -20.05 -7.07
N GLY A 156 -19.88 -20.16 -8.27
CA GLY A 156 -19.17 -20.71 -9.43
C GLY A 156 -18.04 -19.84 -10.00
N LYS A 157 -17.93 -18.58 -9.56
CA LYS A 157 -16.92 -17.60 -10.02
C LYS A 157 -15.96 -17.13 -8.90
N ALA A 158 -15.86 -17.87 -7.82
CA ALA A 158 -15.02 -17.53 -6.66
C ALA A 158 -13.54 -17.29 -7.04
N GLY A 159 -13.01 -18.01 -8.05
CA GLY A 159 -11.66 -17.79 -8.57
C GLY A 159 -11.45 -16.40 -9.17
N VAL A 160 -12.50 -15.86 -9.85
CA VAL A 160 -12.45 -14.49 -10.38
C VAL A 160 -12.38 -13.47 -9.25
N GLY A 161 -13.18 -13.69 -8.18
CA GLY A 161 -13.16 -12.82 -7.01
C GLY A 161 -11.81 -12.78 -6.31
N SER A 162 -11.21 -13.95 -6.08
CA SER A 162 -9.90 -14.07 -5.48
C SER A 162 -8.83 -13.38 -6.33
N ALA A 163 -8.79 -13.65 -7.64
CA ALA A 163 -7.84 -13.02 -8.55
C ALA A 163 -8.00 -11.49 -8.59
N THR A 164 -9.23 -10.97 -8.60
CA THR A 164 -9.49 -9.53 -8.60
C THR A 164 -9.08 -8.89 -7.25
N ASN A 165 -9.35 -9.57 -6.15
CA ASN A 165 -8.93 -9.13 -4.82
C ASN A 165 -7.39 -9.04 -4.71
N ASP A 166 -6.68 -10.03 -5.23
CA ASP A 166 -5.21 -10.02 -5.24
C ASP A 166 -4.65 -8.97 -6.21
N ALA A 167 -5.22 -8.83 -7.40
CA ALA A 167 -4.86 -7.75 -8.33
C ALA A 167 -5.06 -6.36 -7.71
N SER A 168 -6.11 -6.16 -6.92
CA SER A 168 -6.36 -4.88 -6.24
C SER A 168 -5.30 -4.54 -5.19
N ARG A 169 -4.76 -5.54 -4.49
CA ARG A 169 -3.63 -5.39 -3.56
C ARG A 169 -2.37 -4.97 -4.31
N GLU A 170 -2.04 -5.69 -5.37
CA GLU A 170 -0.86 -5.41 -6.19
C GLU A 170 -0.92 -4.02 -6.83
N VAL A 171 -2.05 -3.66 -7.42
CA VAL A 171 -2.26 -2.34 -8.04
C VAL A 171 -2.15 -1.24 -6.97
N GLY A 172 -2.81 -1.39 -5.82
CA GLY A 172 -2.72 -0.45 -4.71
C GLY A 172 -1.27 -0.26 -4.26
N GLY A 173 -0.56 -1.36 -4.00
CA GLY A 173 0.84 -1.35 -3.57
C GLY A 173 1.78 -0.72 -4.61
N ALA A 174 1.64 -1.10 -5.88
CA ALA A 174 2.46 -0.56 -6.98
C ALA A 174 2.28 0.97 -7.13
N PHE A 175 1.05 1.47 -7.10
CA PHE A 175 0.78 2.91 -7.11
C PHE A 175 1.35 3.60 -5.86
N GLY A 176 1.26 2.97 -4.70
CA GLY A 176 1.82 3.49 -3.46
C GLY A 176 3.32 3.72 -3.57
N ILE A 177 4.07 2.70 -3.95
CA ILE A 177 5.53 2.80 -4.12
C ILE A 177 5.88 3.79 -5.23
N ALA A 178 5.17 3.76 -6.37
CA ALA A 178 5.50 4.63 -7.50
C ALA A 178 5.30 6.11 -7.18
N ILE A 179 4.17 6.48 -6.54
CA ILE A 179 3.87 7.88 -6.22
C ILE A 179 4.79 8.39 -5.11
N VAL A 180 4.89 7.65 -4.00
CA VAL A 180 5.71 8.08 -2.87
C VAL A 180 7.20 7.99 -3.18
N GLY A 181 7.64 6.94 -3.89
CA GLY A 181 9.02 6.81 -4.32
C GLY A 181 9.44 7.94 -5.27
N SER A 182 8.56 8.37 -6.19
CA SER A 182 8.82 9.52 -7.05
C SER A 182 8.92 10.82 -6.27
N ALA A 183 8.03 11.03 -5.28
CA ALA A 183 8.07 12.23 -4.43
C ALA A 183 9.34 12.28 -3.56
N VAL A 184 9.72 11.16 -2.95
CA VAL A 184 10.96 11.04 -2.17
C VAL A 184 12.18 11.33 -3.03
N ASN A 185 12.25 10.77 -4.25
CA ASN A 185 13.35 11.02 -5.17
C ASN A 185 13.42 12.48 -5.59
N GLU A 186 12.29 13.14 -5.86
CA GLU A 186 12.26 14.56 -6.24
C GLU A 186 12.76 15.47 -5.10
N ILE A 187 12.30 15.22 -3.87
CA ILE A 187 12.75 15.98 -2.68
C ILE A 187 14.25 15.77 -2.47
N TYR A 188 14.70 14.51 -2.54
CA TYR A 188 16.13 14.18 -2.39
C TYR A 188 17.01 14.92 -3.42
N GLN A 189 16.60 14.95 -4.68
CA GLN A 189 17.36 15.67 -5.74
C GLN A 189 17.40 17.18 -5.54
N ARG A 190 16.34 17.77 -4.96
CA ARG A 190 16.29 19.21 -4.69
C ARG A 190 17.13 19.63 -3.49
N GLU A 191 17.24 18.77 -2.49
CA GLU A 191 17.96 19.06 -1.24
C GLU A 191 19.40 18.54 -1.24
N LEU A 192 19.81 17.81 -2.27
CA LEU A 192 21.18 17.29 -2.39
C LEU A 192 22.17 18.44 -2.63
N VAL A 193 22.80 18.93 -1.58
CA VAL A 193 23.94 19.85 -1.68
C VAL A 193 25.22 19.03 -1.84
N VAL A 194 25.76 18.98 -3.04
CA VAL A 194 27.04 18.30 -3.31
C VAL A 194 28.18 19.19 -2.79
N PRO A 195 29.04 18.70 -1.86
CA PRO A 195 30.19 19.45 -1.43
C PRO A 195 31.12 19.79 -2.63
N PRO A 196 31.76 20.99 -2.67
CA PRO A 196 32.55 21.45 -3.83
C PRO A 196 33.71 20.53 -4.21
N ASP A 197 34.25 19.80 -3.24
CA ASP A 197 35.31 18.80 -3.41
C ASP A 197 34.85 17.52 -4.10
N LEU A 198 33.56 17.26 -4.11
CA LEU A 198 32.92 16.11 -4.78
C LEU A 198 32.22 16.49 -6.09
N GLU A 199 32.18 17.77 -6.45
CA GLU A 199 31.52 18.21 -7.70
C GLU A 199 32.17 17.58 -8.94
N ALA A 200 33.46 17.32 -8.95
CA ALA A 200 34.15 16.63 -10.03
C ALA A 200 33.71 15.15 -10.18
N GLN A 201 33.16 14.54 -9.11
CA GLN A 201 32.63 13.18 -9.10
C GLN A 201 31.10 13.15 -9.17
N SER A 202 30.45 14.31 -9.12
CA SER A 202 28.99 14.44 -9.10
C SER A 202 28.32 13.87 -10.36
N GLY A 203 28.99 13.92 -11.51
CA GLY A 203 28.54 13.29 -12.75
C GLY A 203 28.33 11.77 -12.57
N VAL A 204 29.20 11.09 -11.84
CA VAL A 204 29.14 9.67 -11.58
C VAL A 204 28.04 9.35 -10.56
N VAL A 205 27.88 10.22 -9.55
CA VAL A 205 26.85 10.04 -8.50
C VAL A 205 25.46 10.35 -9.06
N SER A 206 25.31 11.39 -9.89
CA SER A 206 24.02 11.73 -10.50
C SER A 206 23.57 10.74 -11.57
N GLU A 207 24.50 10.08 -12.25
CA GLU A 207 24.17 9.02 -13.23
C GLU A 207 23.91 7.67 -12.56
N SER A 208 24.62 7.34 -11.47
CA SER A 208 24.50 6.02 -10.82
C SER A 208 23.23 5.89 -9.96
N PHE A 209 22.75 6.97 -9.33
CA PHE A 209 21.59 6.92 -8.45
C PHE A 209 20.26 6.74 -9.22
N PRO A 210 19.97 7.46 -10.32
CA PRO A 210 18.81 7.18 -11.16
C PRO A 210 18.86 5.80 -11.82
N ALA A 211 20.06 5.28 -12.12
CA ALA A 211 20.22 3.95 -12.68
C ALA A 211 19.87 2.87 -11.65
N ALA A 212 20.27 3.01 -10.39
CA ALA A 212 19.95 2.08 -9.32
C ALA A 212 18.43 2.03 -9.02
N ILE A 213 17.71 3.15 -9.14
CA ILE A 213 16.25 3.21 -8.97
C ILE A 213 15.50 2.68 -10.21
N ARG A 214 16.11 2.73 -11.41
CA ARG A 214 15.53 2.21 -12.64
C ARG A 214 15.64 0.70 -12.80
N ILE A 215 16.47 0.04 -12.02
CA ILE A 215 16.72 -1.41 -12.09
C ILE A 215 15.90 -2.16 -11.00
N GLY A 216 15.31 -1.48 -10.04
CA GLY A 216 14.34 -2.01 -9.06
C GLY A 216 12.93 -1.69 -9.51
#